data_f99aa962ef2c9ce6ed9386d5a1d668de
#
_entry.id   f99aa962ef2c9ce6ed9386d5a1d668de
#
_cell.length_a   1.000
_cell.length_b   1.000
_cell.length_c   1.000
_cell.angle_alpha   90.00
_cell.angle_beta   90.00
_cell.angle_gamma   90.00
#
_symmetry.space_group_name_H-M   'P 1'
#
loop_
_entity.id
_entity.type
_entity.pdbx_description
1 polymer ?
#
loop_
_entity_poly.entity_id
_entity_poly.type
_entity_poly.pdbx_seq_one_letter_code
_entity_poly.pdbx_strand_id
1 'polypeptide(L)'
;QSDKILLYGNCNIDEANKLSEYLKTTSNIDLAFEINDEANLLFSKYPIIFLCGNSYLKLSETHIQELNRMILNGSLLLIDNYKSDYTLSIFLKKLLAEYPERNNSISEVLKNNHYKVNFEQIQFKTKQVYISEKLRVFALKNESIFDSELNDDNNLRLASSIIFNYLIGN
;
A
#
# COMPACT_ATOMS: atom_id res chain seq x y z
N GLN A 1 -19.67 -8.92 -6.23
CA GLN A 1 -18.36 -9.00 -6.86
C GLN A 1 -17.32 -8.32 -5.99
N SER A 2 -16.31 -9.07 -5.54
CA SER A 2 -15.25 -8.53 -4.69
C SER A 2 -14.22 -7.79 -5.51
N ASP A 3 -13.74 -6.68 -4.96
CA ASP A 3 -12.59 -5.99 -5.53
C ASP A 3 -11.33 -6.82 -5.29
N LYS A 4 -10.41 -6.77 -6.23
CA LYS A 4 -9.16 -7.50 -6.14
C LYS A 4 -7.99 -6.58 -5.82
N ILE A 5 -7.16 -7.03 -4.89
CA ILE A 5 -5.90 -6.40 -4.57
C ILE A 5 -4.79 -7.29 -5.12
N LEU A 6 -3.92 -6.72 -5.92
CA LEU A 6 -2.77 -7.44 -6.44
C LEU A 6 -1.67 -7.48 -5.38
N LEU A 7 -1.12 -8.67 -5.16
CA LEU A 7 0.14 -8.85 -4.43
C LEU A 7 1.25 -9.14 -5.45
N TYR A 8 2.20 -8.24 -5.57
CA TYR A 8 3.32 -8.38 -6.48
C TYR A 8 4.64 -8.37 -5.69
N GLY A 9 5.49 -9.31 -5.99
CA GLY A 9 6.74 -9.52 -5.27
C GLY A 9 6.62 -10.60 -4.21
N ASN A 10 7.44 -10.55 -3.18
CA ASN A 10 7.47 -11.57 -2.14
C ASN A 10 6.59 -11.18 -0.93
N CYS A 11 5.31 -11.01 -1.20
CA CYS A 11 4.34 -10.69 -0.16
C CYS A 11 4.01 -11.90 0.70
N ASN A 12 3.72 -11.66 1.98
CA ASN A 12 3.25 -12.70 2.88
C ASN A 12 1.75 -12.93 2.65
N ILE A 13 1.41 -14.01 1.94
CA ILE A 13 0.03 -14.31 1.57
C ILE A 13 -0.84 -14.63 2.79
N ASP A 14 -0.29 -15.29 3.80
CA ASP A 14 -1.06 -15.64 5.01
C ASP A 14 -1.48 -14.38 5.77
N GLU A 15 -0.58 -13.43 5.90
CA GLU A 15 -0.88 -12.14 6.54
C GLU A 15 -1.83 -11.29 5.70
N ALA A 16 -1.70 -11.33 4.38
CA ALA A 16 -2.63 -10.66 3.48
C ALA A 16 -4.05 -11.25 3.61
N ASN A 17 -4.17 -12.56 3.73
CA ASN A 17 -5.46 -13.21 3.94
C ASN A 17 -6.09 -12.83 5.29
N LYS A 18 -5.28 -12.65 6.33
CA LYS A 18 -5.77 -12.14 7.61
C LYS A 18 -6.35 -10.72 7.47
N LEU A 19 -5.70 -9.88 6.69
CA LEU A 19 -6.20 -8.53 6.41
C LEU A 19 -7.54 -8.58 5.67
N SER A 20 -7.65 -9.43 4.65
CA SER A 20 -8.89 -9.63 3.92
C SER A 20 -10.03 -10.08 4.84
N GLU A 21 -9.77 -11.06 5.69
CA GLU A 21 -10.76 -11.56 6.66
C GLU A 21 -11.14 -10.49 7.68
N TYR A 22 -10.18 -9.74 8.17
CA TYR A 22 -10.42 -8.66 9.12
C TYR A 22 -11.33 -7.58 8.53
N LEU A 23 -11.08 -7.15 7.29
CA LEU A 23 -11.93 -6.18 6.61
C LEU A 23 -13.36 -6.70 6.40
N LYS A 24 -13.48 -7.98 6.07
CA LYS A 24 -14.80 -8.60 5.88
C LYS A 24 -15.59 -8.67 7.18
N THR A 25 -14.96 -9.12 8.25
CA THR A 25 -15.65 -9.31 9.54
C THR A 25 -15.95 -7.99 10.26
N THR A 26 -15.06 -7.00 10.15
CA THR A 26 -15.25 -5.73 10.86
C THR A 26 -16.05 -4.70 10.08
N SER A 27 -16.01 -4.71 8.77
CA SER A 27 -16.58 -3.64 7.94
C SER A 27 -17.38 -4.14 6.75
N ASN A 28 -17.56 -5.45 6.62
CA ASN A 28 -18.26 -6.08 5.50
C ASN A 28 -17.67 -5.66 4.14
N ILE A 29 -16.37 -5.44 4.10
CA ILE A 29 -15.65 -5.16 2.88
C ILE A 29 -15.10 -6.46 2.32
N ASP A 30 -15.51 -6.81 1.11
CA ASP A 30 -15.11 -8.04 0.45
C ASP A 30 -13.98 -7.74 -0.54
N LEU A 31 -12.74 -7.98 -0.10
CA LEU A 31 -11.53 -7.82 -0.91
C LEU A 31 -10.84 -9.18 -1.05
N ALA A 32 -10.47 -9.52 -2.25
CA ALA A 32 -9.68 -10.71 -2.52
C ALA A 32 -8.26 -10.33 -2.91
N PHE A 33 -7.27 -10.97 -2.28
CA PHE A 33 -5.88 -10.81 -2.68
C PHE A 33 -5.55 -11.82 -3.78
N GLU A 34 -4.85 -11.35 -4.80
CA GLU A 34 -4.42 -12.16 -5.93
C GLU A 34 -2.91 -12.02 -6.11
N ILE A 35 -2.21 -13.14 -6.09
CA ILE A 35 -0.78 -13.17 -6.41
C ILE A 35 -0.64 -13.30 -7.91
N ASN A 36 0.11 -12.39 -8.53
CA ASN A 36 0.43 -12.48 -9.94
C ASN A 36 1.79 -11.82 -10.17
N ASP A 37 2.74 -12.58 -10.66
CA ASP A 37 4.10 -12.14 -10.95
C ASP A 37 4.47 -12.31 -12.44
N GLU A 38 3.47 -12.43 -13.29
CA GLU A 38 3.69 -12.57 -14.72
C GLU A 38 4.38 -11.35 -15.33
N ALA A 39 5.30 -11.60 -16.25
CA ALA A 39 6.08 -10.54 -16.91
C ALA A 39 5.21 -9.54 -17.68
N ASN A 40 4.05 -10.00 -18.19
CA ASN A 40 3.12 -9.19 -18.97
C ASN A 40 1.94 -8.67 -18.14
N LEU A 41 2.09 -8.65 -16.83
CA LEU A 41 1.03 -8.22 -15.94
C LEU A 41 0.66 -6.75 -16.17
N LEU A 42 -0.63 -6.49 -16.29
CA LEU A 42 -1.17 -5.14 -16.40
C LEU A 42 -1.62 -4.68 -15.01
N PHE A 43 -0.83 -3.84 -14.38
CA PHE A 43 -1.15 -3.27 -13.07
C PHE A 43 -2.45 -2.46 -13.09
N SER A 44 -2.77 -1.85 -14.22
CA SER A 44 -3.97 -1.02 -14.38
C SER A 44 -5.28 -1.77 -14.20
N LYS A 45 -5.25 -3.09 -14.16
CA LYS A 45 -6.45 -3.90 -13.89
C LYS A 45 -6.84 -3.93 -12.42
N TYR A 46 -5.97 -3.45 -11.54
CA TYR A 46 -6.19 -3.52 -10.11
C TYR A 46 -6.33 -2.13 -9.52
N PRO A 47 -7.39 -1.87 -8.73
CA PRO A 47 -7.54 -0.58 -8.05
C PRO A 47 -6.53 -0.39 -6.93
N ILE A 48 -6.07 -1.48 -6.32
CA ILE A 48 -5.11 -1.47 -5.21
C ILE A 48 -4.02 -2.49 -5.51
N ILE A 49 -2.77 -2.07 -5.33
CA ILE A 49 -1.61 -2.94 -5.50
C ILE A 49 -0.74 -2.87 -4.26
N PHE A 50 -0.34 -4.05 -3.76
CA PHE A 50 0.76 -4.20 -2.81
C PHE A 50 2.02 -4.64 -3.56
N LEU A 51 3.04 -3.82 -3.52
CA LEU A 51 4.39 -4.18 -3.94
C LEU A 51 5.19 -4.55 -2.70
N CYS A 52 5.66 -5.78 -2.64
CA CYS A 52 6.48 -6.22 -1.52
C CYS A 52 7.94 -6.25 -1.95
N GLY A 53 8.64 -5.19 -1.56
CA GLY A 53 9.99 -4.91 -1.99
C GLY A 53 11.02 -5.60 -1.14
N ASN A 54 11.30 -6.84 -1.41
CA ASN A 54 12.51 -7.46 -0.91
C ASN A 54 13.56 -7.49 -2.02
N SER A 55 14.71 -8.12 -1.72
CA SER A 55 15.88 -8.15 -2.60
C SER A 55 15.65 -8.79 -3.98
N TYR A 56 14.48 -9.35 -4.23
CA TYR A 56 14.18 -10.05 -5.47
C TYR A 56 13.12 -9.36 -6.32
N LEU A 57 12.62 -8.23 -5.89
CA LEU A 57 11.62 -7.50 -6.67
C LEU A 57 12.29 -6.89 -7.91
N LYS A 58 11.85 -7.36 -9.07
CA LYS A 58 12.34 -6.82 -10.35
C LYS A 58 11.18 -6.10 -11.05
N LEU A 59 11.33 -4.80 -11.20
CA LEU A 59 10.41 -3.98 -11.95
C LEU A 59 11.07 -3.54 -13.24
N SER A 60 10.44 -3.84 -14.36
CA SER A 60 10.87 -3.34 -15.66
C SER A 60 10.48 -1.88 -15.82
N GLU A 61 11.05 -1.23 -16.83
CA GLU A 61 10.65 0.14 -17.18
C GLU A 61 9.15 0.21 -17.53
N THR A 62 8.64 -0.80 -18.22
CA THR A 62 7.22 -0.91 -18.54
C THR A 62 6.36 -0.98 -17.27
N HIS A 63 6.78 -1.76 -16.28
CA HIS A 63 6.10 -1.82 -14.99
C HIS A 63 6.05 -0.45 -14.30
N ILE A 64 7.15 0.28 -14.32
CA ILE A 64 7.22 1.62 -13.72
C ILE A 64 6.28 2.59 -14.44
N GLN A 65 6.23 2.55 -15.76
CA GLN A 65 5.31 3.38 -16.54
C GLN A 65 3.86 3.07 -16.21
N GLU A 66 3.51 1.79 -16.06
CA GLU A 66 2.16 1.39 -15.69
C GLU A 66 1.81 1.84 -14.27
N LEU A 67 2.73 1.71 -13.32
CA LEU A 67 2.51 2.18 -11.95
C LEU A 67 2.24 3.68 -11.92
N ASN A 68 3.01 4.46 -12.67
CA ASN A 68 2.78 5.90 -12.80
C ASN A 68 1.39 6.19 -13.35
N ARG A 69 0.99 5.49 -14.39
CA ARG A 69 -0.32 5.67 -15.01
C ARG A 69 -1.46 5.35 -14.05
N MET A 70 -1.37 4.22 -13.35
CA MET A 70 -2.44 3.84 -12.42
C MET A 70 -2.57 4.81 -11.25
N ILE A 71 -1.47 5.31 -10.72
CA ILE A 71 -1.48 6.29 -9.63
C ILE A 71 -2.18 7.58 -10.08
N LEU A 72 -1.84 8.06 -11.27
CA LEU A 72 -2.48 9.25 -11.84
C LEU A 72 -3.97 9.03 -12.12
N ASN A 73 -4.36 7.81 -12.45
CA ASN A 73 -5.76 7.44 -12.67
C ASN A 73 -6.54 7.14 -11.38
N GLY A 74 -5.93 7.33 -10.22
CA GLY A 74 -6.61 7.23 -8.96
C GLY A 74 -6.48 5.92 -8.22
N SER A 75 -5.60 5.02 -8.62
CA SER A 75 -5.33 3.77 -7.90
C SER A 75 -4.47 4.00 -6.66
N LEU A 76 -4.52 3.04 -5.75
CA LEU A 76 -3.71 3.05 -4.52
C LEU A 76 -2.54 2.08 -4.66
N LEU A 77 -1.35 2.55 -4.37
CA LEU A 77 -0.13 1.75 -4.34
C LEU A 77 0.41 1.68 -2.92
N LEU A 78 0.49 0.48 -2.39
CA LEU A 78 1.10 0.20 -1.09
C LEU A 78 2.42 -0.51 -1.34
N ILE A 79 3.52 0.10 -0.94
CA ILE A 79 4.86 -0.47 -1.08
C ILE A 79 5.32 -0.92 0.30
N ASP A 80 5.44 -2.23 0.46
CA ASP A 80 5.77 -2.84 1.73
C ASP A 80 7.22 -3.31 1.74
N ASN A 81 7.92 -3.01 2.83
CA ASN A 81 9.28 -3.51 3.08
C ASN A 81 10.25 -3.27 1.91
N TYR A 82 10.18 -2.09 1.28
CA TYR A 82 11.17 -1.80 0.25
C TYR A 82 12.53 -1.54 0.89
N LYS A 83 13.54 -2.17 0.31
CA LYS A 83 14.93 -1.97 0.71
C LYS A 83 15.56 -0.96 -0.25
N SER A 84 16.86 -0.83 -0.20
CA SER A 84 17.59 0.05 -1.12
C SER A 84 17.55 -0.51 -2.55
N ASP A 85 16.37 -0.96 -2.99
CA ASP A 85 16.16 -1.32 -4.38
C ASP A 85 16.25 -0.06 -5.23
N TYR A 86 17.18 -0.10 -6.16
CA TYR A 86 17.49 1.05 -6.97
C TYR A 86 16.30 1.54 -7.78
N THR A 87 15.55 0.63 -8.36
CA THR A 87 14.40 0.95 -9.21
C THR A 87 13.27 1.60 -8.42
N LEU A 88 12.90 1.01 -7.29
CA LEU A 88 11.87 1.56 -6.41
C LEU A 88 12.28 2.90 -5.80
N SER A 89 13.54 3.01 -5.39
CA SER A 89 14.04 4.26 -4.81
C SER A 89 14.00 5.41 -5.81
N ILE A 90 14.39 5.17 -7.06
CA ILE A 90 14.30 6.18 -8.12
C ILE A 90 12.84 6.52 -8.41
N PHE A 91 11.99 5.54 -8.51
CA PHE A 91 10.56 5.72 -8.75
C PHE A 91 9.94 6.62 -7.69
N LEU A 92 10.15 6.31 -6.40
CA LEU A 92 9.66 7.12 -5.29
C LEU A 92 10.25 8.53 -5.28
N LYS A 93 11.54 8.65 -5.56
CA LYS A 93 12.21 9.95 -5.61
C LYS A 93 11.62 10.85 -6.69
N LYS A 94 11.32 10.31 -7.86
CA LYS A 94 10.68 11.04 -8.95
C LYS A 94 9.27 11.48 -8.59
N LEU A 95 8.50 10.59 -7.98
CA LEU A 95 7.14 10.92 -7.53
C LEU A 95 7.15 12.03 -6.48
N LEU A 96 8.04 11.95 -5.50
CA LEU A 96 8.14 12.95 -4.45
C LEU A 96 8.66 14.29 -4.95
N ALA A 97 9.46 14.31 -6.01
CA ALA A 97 9.87 15.55 -6.65
C ALA A 97 8.70 16.26 -7.34
N GLU A 98 7.78 15.49 -7.93
CA GLU A 98 6.59 16.02 -8.58
C GLU A 98 5.47 16.32 -7.58
N TYR A 99 5.32 15.48 -6.55
CA TYR A 99 4.30 15.61 -5.50
C TYR A 99 4.99 15.65 -4.14
N PRO A 100 5.47 16.81 -3.70
CA PRO A 100 6.25 16.90 -2.45
C PRO A 100 5.50 16.38 -1.23
N GLU A 101 6.24 15.81 -0.30
CA GLU A 101 5.68 15.35 0.97
C GLU A 101 5.02 16.50 1.71
N ARG A 102 3.89 16.21 2.33
CA ARG A 102 3.20 17.15 3.18
C ARG A 102 3.68 17.02 4.60
N ASN A 103 3.52 18.10 5.37
CA ASN A 103 3.80 18.08 6.79
C ASN A 103 2.74 17.34 7.61
N ASN A 104 1.70 16.83 6.97
CA ASN A 104 0.63 16.13 7.64
C ASN A 104 1.03 14.69 7.97
N SER A 105 0.81 14.29 9.22
CA SER A 105 1.01 12.92 9.63
C SER A 105 -0.09 12.01 9.04
N ILE A 106 0.19 10.71 8.97
CA ILE A 106 -0.81 9.74 8.52
C ILE A 106 -2.08 9.77 9.39
N SER A 107 -1.95 10.11 10.68
CA SER A 107 -3.09 10.25 11.57
C SER A 107 -4.05 11.37 11.15
N GLU A 108 -3.53 12.44 10.57
CA GLU A 108 -4.37 13.53 10.07
C GLU A 108 -5.08 13.15 8.79
N VAL A 109 -4.47 12.33 7.96
CA VAL A 109 -5.05 11.83 6.72
C VAL A 109 -6.18 10.86 7.00
N LEU A 110 -5.99 9.97 7.99
CA LEU A 110 -6.98 8.97 8.40
C LEU A 110 -7.87 9.53 9.51
N LYS A 111 -8.50 10.65 9.25
CA LYS A 111 -9.26 11.46 10.23
C LYS A 111 -10.30 10.67 11.02
N ASN A 112 -10.89 9.67 10.42
CA ASN A 112 -12.01 8.94 11.02
C ASN A 112 -11.57 7.70 11.81
N ASN A 113 -10.33 7.52 12.07
CA ASN A 113 -9.74 6.41 12.83
C ASN A 113 -10.73 5.26 13.16
N HIS A 114 -11.44 4.79 12.16
CA HIS A 114 -12.52 3.81 12.25
C HIS A 114 -12.04 2.50 12.91
N TYR A 115 -10.81 2.10 12.63
CA TYR A 115 -10.21 0.87 13.15
C TYR A 115 -9.45 1.08 14.45
N LYS A 116 -9.47 2.28 15.01
CA LYS A 116 -8.81 2.60 16.28
C LYS A 116 -7.32 2.29 16.26
N VAL A 117 -6.64 2.77 15.22
CA VAL A 117 -5.19 2.64 15.09
C VAL A 117 -4.52 3.42 16.22
N ASN A 118 -3.57 2.81 16.89
CA ASN A 118 -2.70 3.51 17.83
C ASN A 118 -1.52 4.07 17.06
N PHE A 119 -1.61 5.34 16.68
CA PHE A 119 -0.58 6.01 15.87
C PHE A 119 0.73 6.22 16.61
N GLU A 120 0.71 6.27 17.93
CA GLU A 120 1.93 6.40 18.74
C GLU A 120 2.82 5.17 18.64
N GLN A 121 2.23 4.01 18.39
CA GLN A 121 2.97 2.75 18.20
C GLN A 121 3.52 2.59 16.79
N ILE A 122 3.16 3.47 15.87
CA ILE A 122 3.65 3.39 14.50
C ILE A 122 4.97 4.14 14.41
N GLN A 123 6.05 3.39 14.33
CA GLN A 123 7.41 3.94 14.25
C GLN A 123 8.07 3.67 12.89
N PHE A 124 7.25 3.39 11.89
CA PHE A 124 7.75 3.13 10.54
C PHE A 124 8.25 4.40 9.88
N LYS A 125 9.33 4.29 9.14
CA LYS A 125 9.74 5.33 8.18
C LYS A 125 8.88 5.16 6.93
N THR A 126 8.01 6.11 6.70
CA THR A 126 7.09 6.06 5.57
C THR A 126 7.40 7.13 4.55
N LYS A 127 7.05 6.84 3.29
CA LYS A 127 6.92 7.81 2.23
C LYS A 127 5.47 7.83 1.78
N GLN A 128 4.92 9.01 1.61
CA GLN A 128 3.52 9.18 1.23
C GLN A 128 3.41 10.13 0.06
N VAL A 129 2.64 9.75 -0.95
CA VAL A 129 2.39 10.59 -2.12
C VAL A 129 0.90 10.89 -2.18
N TYR A 130 0.58 12.17 -2.28
CA TYR A 130 -0.79 12.68 -2.39
C TYR A 130 -0.99 13.35 -3.74
N ILE A 131 -2.07 12.99 -4.40
CA ILE A 131 -2.49 13.61 -5.65
C ILE A 131 -3.92 14.10 -5.46
N SER A 132 -4.17 15.39 -5.70
CA SER A 132 -5.50 16.01 -5.50
C SER A 132 -6.04 15.75 -4.09
N GLU A 133 -5.20 15.94 -3.07
CA GLU A 133 -5.53 15.78 -1.65
C GLU A 133 -5.79 14.32 -1.20
N LYS A 134 -5.56 13.34 -2.07
CA LYS A 134 -5.81 11.93 -1.77
C LYS A 134 -4.52 11.15 -1.72
N LEU A 135 -4.41 10.28 -0.72
CA LEU A 135 -3.27 9.37 -0.59
C LEU A 135 -3.29 8.36 -1.76
N ARG A 136 -2.21 8.33 -2.52
CA ARG A 136 -2.06 7.42 -3.67
C ARG A 136 -0.93 6.42 -3.50
N VAL A 137 0.11 6.79 -2.75
CA VAL A 137 1.22 5.89 -2.46
C VAL A 137 1.54 5.94 -0.98
N PHE A 138 1.64 4.78 -0.37
CA PHE A 138 2.10 4.62 1.00
C PHE A 138 3.21 3.58 1.00
N ALA A 139 4.43 3.97 1.35
CA ALA A 139 5.60 3.11 1.27
C ALA A 139 6.29 2.98 2.62
N LEU A 140 6.62 1.76 2.99
CA LEU A 140 7.37 1.40 4.20
C LEU A 140 8.77 0.92 3.82
N LYS A 141 9.78 1.59 4.35
CA LYS A 141 11.18 1.23 4.09
C LYS A 141 11.69 0.27 5.16
N ASN A 142 12.25 -0.86 4.74
CA ASN A 142 12.88 -1.87 5.60
C ASN A 142 11.96 -2.50 6.66
N GLU A 143 10.67 -2.26 6.60
CA GLU A 143 9.71 -2.80 7.54
C GLU A 143 8.44 -3.24 6.82
N SER A 144 7.76 -4.23 7.38
CA SER A 144 6.51 -4.75 6.81
C SER A 144 5.30 -4.34 7.63
N ILE A 145 4.26 -3.89 6.95
CA ILE A 145 2.96 -3.65 7.55
C ILE A 145 2.30 -4.95 8.02
N PHE A 146 2.77 -6.08 7.48
CA PHE A 146 2.28 -7.41 7.84
C PHE A 146 3.02 -8.01 9.03
N ASP A 147 4.02 -7.33 9.59
CA ASP A 147 4.73 -7.83 10.77
C ASP A 147 3.88 -7.61 12.02
N SER A 148 3.34 -8.70 12.54
CA SER A 148 2.44 -8.68 13.69
C SER A 148 3.12 -9.00 15.02
N GLU A 149 4.43 -9.35 15.01
CA GLU A 149 5.12 -9.81 16.22
C GLU A 149 5.22 -8.74 17.32
N LEU A 150 5.24 -7.46 16.94
CA LEU A 150 5.54 -6.37 17.87
C LEU A 150 4.32 -5.55 18.29
N ASN A 151 3.19 -5.62 17.59
CA ASN A 151 2.11 -4.64 17.74
C ASN A 151 0.70 -5.21 17.77
N ASP A 152 0.51 -6.43 18.18
CA ASP A 152 -0.79 -7.09 18.13
C ASP A 152 -1.45 -6.85 16.76
N ASP A 153 -2.66 -6.27 16.75
CA ASP A 153 -3.40 -6.01 15.53
C ASP A 153 -3.20 -4.59 14.99
N ASN A 154 -2.27 -3.82 15.54
CA ASN A 154 -2.17 -2.39 15.18
C ASN A 154 -1.77 -2.19 13.72
N ASN A 155 -0.85 -3.00 13.20
CA ASN A 155 -0.45 -2.96 11.80
C ASN A 155 -1.61 -3.34 10.88
N LEU A 156 -2.37 -4.35 11.27
CA LEU A 156 -3.57 -4.78 10.56
C LEU A 156 -4.62 -3.66 10.53
N ARG A 157 -4.79 -2.96 11.64
CA ARG A 157 -5.69 -1.81 11.73
C ARG A 157 -5.23 -0.65 10.86
N LEU A 158 -3.93 -0.39 10.80
CA LEU A 158 -3.38 0.64 9.93
C LEU A 158 -3.62 0.33 8.46
N ALA A 159 -3.29 -0.88 8.02
CA ALA A 159 -3.52 -1.30 6.64
C ALA A 159 -5.01 -1.22 6.29
N SER A 160 -5.87 -1.67 7.19
CA SER A 160 -7.33 -1.60 7.01
C SER A 160 -7.81 -0.17 6.89
N SER A 161 -7.28 0.74 7.72
CA SER A 161 -7.64 2.16 7.67
C SER A 161 -7.24 2.82 6.35
N ILE A 162 -6.08 2.50 5.83
CA ILE A 162 -5.61 3.04 4.55
C ILE A 162 -6.53 2.57 3.42
N ILE A 163 -6.83 1.28 3.37
CA ILE A 163 -7.71 0.69 2.35
C ILE A 163 -9.13 1.25 2.48
N PHE A 164 -9.67 1.28 3.68
CA PHE A 164 -11.01 1.81 3.94
C PHE A 164 -11.12 3.28 3.52
N ASN A 165 -10.16 4.10 3.91
CA ASN A 165 -10.12 5.51 3.54
C ASN A 165 -10.08 5.69 2.02
N TYR A 166 -9.32 4.86 1.35
CA TYR A 166 -9.27 4.86 -0.11
C TYR A 166 -10.64 4.53 -0.73
N LEU A 167 -11.29 3.49 -0.23
CA LEU A 167 -12.58 3.04 -0.79
C LEU A 167 -13.71 4.04 -0.58
N ILE A 168 -13.77 4.69 0.59
CA ILE A 168 -14.83 5.66 0.88
C ILE A 168 -14.53 7.05 0.34
N GLY A 169 -13.25 7.38 0.15
CA GLY A 169 -12.79 8.70 -0.32
C GLY A 169 -12.81 8.86 -1.84
N ASN A 170 -13.08 7.81 -2.54
CA ASN A 170 -13.20 7.80 -4.00
C ASN A 170 -14.66 7.56 -4.39
#